data_2b7ec6d085820cb23e3d650b2cf90e99
#
_entry.id   2b7ec6d085820cb23e3d650b2cf90e99
#
_cell.length_a   1.000
_cell.length_b   1.000
_cell.length_c   1.000
_cell.angle_alpha   90.00
_cell.angle_beta   90.00
_cell.angle_gamma   90.00
#
_symmetry.space_group_name_H-M   'P 1'
#
loop_
_entity.id
_entity.type
_entity.pdbx_description
1 polymer ?
#
loop_
_entity_poly.entity_id
_entity_poly.type
_entity_poly.pdbx_seq_one_letter_code
_entity_poly.pdbx_strand_id
1 'polypeptide(L)'
;IEMSDEKRRKPAGSFDRMADFGSMALALKGESDQPAMPELVRLLAAPGNKEFQTSTEAYAFPNRRNAALVSRSVELAAGGSQTFTFVLSWYFPNATKGHEYATRFADAPAVANYVLDNFGRLTGDTRRWRDTYYDSTLPYWLLDRLHSTVSTLATGTSQWWANGRFWAWE
;
A
#
# COMPACT_ATOMS: atom_id res chain seq x y z
N ILE A 1 -19.17 -21.32 10.98
CA ILE A 1 -18.29 -22.47 10.78
C ILE A 1 -16.98 -22.13 11.46
N GLU A 2 -16.82 -22.66 12.66
CA GLU A 2 -15.59 -22.59 13.43
C GLU A 2 -14.58 -23.53 12.77
N MET A 3 -13.59 -22.99 12.08
CA MET A 3 -12.46 -23.80 11.61
C MET A 3 -11.50 -23.99 12.78
N SER A 4 -11.47 -25.19 13.35
CA SER A 4 -10.51 -25.55 14.39
C SER A 4 -9.08 -25.45 13.86
N ASP A 5 -8.19 -24.88 14.67
CA ASP A 5 -6.77 -24.62 14.38
C ASP A 5 -5.94 -25.88 14.04
N GLU A 6 -6.45 -27.06 14.33
CA GLU A 6 -5.73 -28.33 14.13
C GLU A 6 -5.54 -28.75 12.69
N LYS A 7 -6.25 -28.16 11.73
CA LYS A 7 -6.16 -28.52 10.30
C LYS A 7 -5.29 -27.62 9.45
N ARG A 8 -4.68 -26.60 10.01
CA ARG A 8 -3.72 -25.78 9.27
C ARG A 8 -2.38 -26.48 9.21
N ARG A 9 -2.10 -27.14 8.09
CA ARG A 9 -0.76 -27.67 7.82
C ARG A 9 0.25 -26.54 7.96
N LYS A 10 1.24 -26.73 8.84
CA LYS A 10 2.43 -25.87 8.83
C LYS A 10 3.02 -25.94 7.42
N PRO A 11 3.28 -24.80 6.77
CA PRO A 11 3.88 -24.83 5.44
C PRO A 11 5.20 -25.59 5.53
N ALA A 12 5.40 -26.53 4.62
CA ALA A 12 6.66 -27.24 4.47
C ALA A 12 7.66 -26.27 3.82
N GLY A 13 8.46 -25.57 4.63
CA GLY A 13 9.47 -24.64 4.15
C GLY A 13 9.68 -23.47 5.09
N SER A 14 10.71 -22.68 4.81
CA SER A 14 10.96 -21.42 5.51
C SER A 14 9.86 -20.42 5.19
N PHE A 15 9.28 -19.79 6.20
CA PHE A 15 8.16 -18.87 6.10
C PHE A 15 8.47 -17.66 5.21
N ASP A 16 9.72 -17.21 5.23
CA ASP A 16 10.25 -16.11 4.44
C ASP A 16 10.30 -16.36 2.92
N ARG A 17 10.06 -17.60 2.48
CA ARG A 17 10.02 -18.01 1.07
C ARG A 17 8.61 -18.15 0.52
N MET A 18 7.59 -17.92 1.31
CA MET A 18 6.21 -18.00 0.85
C MET A 18 5.92 -16.83 -0.12
N ALA A 19 5.08 -17.09 -1.13
CA ALA A 19 4.76 -16.09 -2.15
C ALA A 19 4.04 -14.85 -1.57
N ASP A 20 3.31 -15.04 -0.49
CA ASP A 20 2.58 -14.02 0.27
C ASP A 20 3.38 -13.44 1.45
N PHE A 21 4.65 -13.83 1.60
CA PHE A 21 5.54 -13.20 2.57
C PHE A 21 6.08 -11.88 2.01
N GLY A 22 5.93 -10.82 2.80
CA GLY A 22 6.37 -9.49 2.39
C GLY A 22 6.26 -8.48 3.52
N SER A 23 6.39 -7.22 3.18
CA SER A 23 6.27 -6.10 4.09
C SER A 23 5.28 -5.06 3.58
N MET A 24 4.72 -4.29 4.50
CA MET A 24 3.89 -3.12 4.21
C MET A 24 4.40 -1.94 5.02
N ALA A 25 4.28 -0.74 4.48
CA ALA A 25 4.61 0.49 5.19
C ALA A 25 3.54 1.56 4.96
N LEU A 26 3.27 2.29 6.04
CA LEU A 26 2.44 3.49 6.02
C LEU A 26 3.32 4.67 6.42
N ALA A 27 3.40 5.69 5.59
CA ALA A 27 4.18 6.89 5.85
C ALA A 27 3.32 8.15 5.67
N LEU A 28 3.65 9.19 6.44
CA LEU A 28 3.08 10.52 6.32
C LEU A 28 4.15 11.48 5.79
N LYS A 29 3.81 12.26 4.77
CA LYS A 29 4.71 13.26 4.22
C LYS A 29 4.91 14.41 5.20
N GLY A 30 6.18 14.66 5.56
CA GLY A 30 6.58 15.67 6.54
C GLY A 30 6.73 15.09 7.94
N GLU A 31 6.66 15.95 8.95
CA GLU A 31 6.76 15.53 10.35
C GLU A 31 5.54 14.75 10.79
N SER A 32 5.75 13.74 11.62
CA SER A 32 4.69 12.95 12.26
C SER A 32 4.82 13.05 13.77
N ASP A 33 3.70 13.12 14.45
CA ASP A 33 3.67 12.98 15.89
C ASP A 33 3.87 11.50 16.25
N GLN A 34 4.54 11.27 17.37
CA GLN A 34 4.53 9.94 17.99
C GLN A 34 3.13 9.73 18.58
N PRO A 35 2.30 8.86 18.02
CA PRO A 35 0.97 8.68 18.57
C PRO A 35 1.05 8.08 19.98
N ALA A 36 0.23 8.59 20.87
CA ALA A 36 -0.10 7.90 22.11
C ALA A 36 -0.96 6.67 21.74
N MET A 37 -0.28 5.62 21.33
CA MET A 37 -0.89 4.42 20.71
C MET A 37 -2.03 3.79 21.53
N PRO A 38 -1.97 3.70 22.88
CA PRO A 38 -3.06 3.07 23.63
C PRO A 38 -4.42 3.78 23.49
N GLU A 39 -4.40 5.10 23.35
CA GLU A 39 -5.65 5.88 23.34
C GLU A 39 -6.32 5.88 21.96
N LEU A 40 -5.53 5.93 20.90
CA LEU A 40 -6.05 5.89 19.53
C LEU A 40 -6.51 4.50 19.13
N VAL A 41 -5.83 3.47 19.59
CA VAL A 41 -6.27 2.07 19.42
C VAL A 41 -7.60 1.83 20.16
N ARG A 42 -7.82 2.45 21.34
CA ARG A 42 -9.13 2.41 22.04
C ARG A 42 -10.24 3.11 21.26
N LEU A 43 -9.94 4.21 20.58
CA LEU A 43 -10.91 4.94 19.75
C LEU A 43 -11.25 4.21 18.45
N LEU A 44 -10.30 3.46 17.89
CA LEU A 44 -10.49 2.71 16.65
C LEU A 44 -10.92 1.25 16.88
N ALA A 45 -10.81 0.75 18.10
CA ALA A 45 -11.28 -0.58 18.47
C ALA A 45 -12.80 -0.55 18.57
N ALA A 46 -13.48 -1.03 17.54
CA ALA A 46 -14.92 -1.29 17.62
C ALA A 46 -15.22 -2.23 18.80
N PRO A 47 -16.32 -2.02 19.53
CA PRO A 47 -16.74 -2.91 20.60
C PRO A 47 -16.82 -4.35 20.09
N GLY A 48 -15.99 -5.25 20.63
CA GLY A 48 -15.92 -6.65 20.21
C GLY A 48 -14.61 -7.08 19.54
N ASN A 49 -13.76 -6.18 19.11
CA ASN A 49 -12.41 -6.51 18.65
C ASN A 49 -11.42 -6.56 19.83
N LYS A 50 -11.14 -7.74 20.30
CA LYS A 50 -10.38 -7.95 21.54
C LYS A 50 -8.86 -7.81 21.43
N GLU A 51 -8.26 -7.72 20.25
CA GLU A 51 -6.80 -7.79 20.13
C GLU A 51 -6.25 -6.88 19.03
N PHE A 52 -6.01 -5.61 19.36
CA PHE A 52 -5.04 -4.80 18.66
C PHE A 52 -3.73 -4.81 19.45
N GLN A 53 -2.72 -5.45 18.92
CA GLN A 53 -1.36 -5.32 19.43
C GLN A 53 -0.54 -4.49 18.46
N THR A 54 0.05 -3.42 18.98
CA THR A 54 1.05 -2.66 18.25
C THR A 54 2.39 -3.30 18.46
N SER A 55 3.07 -3.64 17.39
CA SER A 55 4.39 -4.22 17.44
C SER A 55 5.18 -3.84 16.21
N THR A 56 6.45 -3.60 16.41
CA THR A 56 7.45 -3.46 15.36
C THR A 56 8.02 -4.81 14.92
N GLU A 57 7.61 -5.89 15.55
CA GLU A 57 8.08 -7.24 15.23
C GLU A 57 7.25 -7.89 14.13
N ALA A 58 7.91 -8.64 13.26
CA ALA A 58 7.24 -9.47 12.27
C ALA A 58 6.53 -10.64 12.95
N TYR A 59 5.23 -10.80 12.71
CA TYR A 59 4.45 -11.90 13.28
C TYR A 59 4.18 -12.98 12.25
N ALA A 60 4.39 -14.22 12.67
CA ALA A 60 3.92 -15.38 11.96
C ALA A 60 2.48 -15.71 12.37
N PHE A 61 1.66 -15.95 11.37
CA PHE A 61 0.26 -16.35 11.45
C PHE A 61 -0.05 -17.46 12.50
N PRO A 62 -1.35 -17.64 12.90
CA PRO A 62 -2.56 -17.22 12.20
C PRO A 62 -3.49 -16.23 12.94
N ASN A 63 -3.24 -15.82 14.17
CA ASN A 63 -4.27 -15.17 14.99
C ASN A 63 -4.00 -13.72 15.38
N ARG A 64 -3.02 -13.05 14.73
CA ARG A 64 -2.69 -11.66 15.04
C ARG A 64 -2.84 -10.78 13.79
N ARG A 65 -3.50 -9.66 13.95
CA ARG A 65 -3.58 -8.61 12.92
C ARG A 65 -2.48 -7.60 13.22
N ASN A 66 -1.68 -7.30 12.21
CA ASN A 66 -0.74 -6.18 12.30
C ASN A 66 -1.51 -4.89 12.03
N ALA A 67 -1.33 -3.91 12.89
CA ALA A 67 -1.83 -2.56 12.69
C ALA A 67 -0.66 -1.58 12.81
N ALA A 68 -0.63 -0.62 11.90
CA ALA A 68 0.31 0.49 11.94
C ALA A 68 -0.48 1.80 12.00
N LEU A 69 0.02 2.75 12.75
CA LEU A 69 -0.57 4.07 12.87
C LEU A 69 0.51 5.13 12.70
N VAL A 70 0.18 6.15 11.93
CA VAL A 70 0.94 7.39 11.84
C VAL A 70 -0.03 8.54 11.96
N SER A 71 0.29 9.54 12.78
CA SER A 71 -0.59 10.69 13.03
C SER A 71 0.17 12.01 12.95
N ARG A 72 -0.59 13.07 12.79
CA ARG A 72 -0.13 14.44 12.89
C ARG A 72 -1.26 15.31 13.42
N SER A 73 -0.99 16.06 14.48
CA SER A 73 -1.90 17.05 15.03
C SER A 73 -1.62 18.41 14.40
N VAL A 74 -2.67 19.15 14.09
CA VAL A 74 -2.56 20.52 13.60
C VAL A 74 -3.63 21.40 14.24
N GLU A 75 -3.28 22.62 14.50
CA GLU A 75 -4.23 23.66 14.86
C GLU A 75 -4.62 24.43 13.60
N LEU A 76 -5.93 24.52 13.34
CA LEU A 76 -6.45 25.24 12.20
C LEU A 76 -7.13 26.52 12.69
N ALA A 77 -6.73 27.65 12.13
CA ALA A 77 -7.45 28.90 12.29
C ALA A 77 -8.82 28.81 11.60
N ALA A 78 -9.76 29.67 11.99
CA ALA A 78 -11.07 29.75 11.36
C ALA A 78 -10.92 29.99 9.82
N GLY A 79 -11.55 29.12 9.01
CA GLY A 79 -11.43 29.14 7.55
C GLY A 79 -10.14 28.57 7.01
N GLY A 80 -9.22 28.10 7.87
CA GLY A 80 -7.96 27.43 7.46
C GLY A 80 -8.20 26.02 6.91
N SER A 81 -7.28 25.56 6.07
CA SER A 81 -7.23 24.18 5.58
C SER A 81 -5.83 23.61 5.62
N GLN A 82 -5.72 22.29 5.80
CA GLN A 82 -4.45 21.57 5.78
C GLN A 82 -4.60 20.29 4.97
N THR A 83 -3.65 20.02 4.11
CA THR A 83 -3.59 18.77 3.34
C THR A 83 -2.58 17.81 3.95
N PHE A 84 -3.01 16.58 4.18
CA PHE A 84 -2.15 15.49 4.60
C PHE A 84 -1.97 14.50 3.46
N THR A 85 -0.73 14.08 3.22
CA THR A 85 -0.39 13.08 2.22
C THR A 85 0.13 11.84 2.91
N PHE A 86 -0.59 10.74 2.78
CA PHE A 86 -0.17 9.44 3.25
C PHE A 86 0.33 8.60 2.08
N VAL A 87 1.36 7.80 2.32
CA VAL A 87 1.88 6.81 1.39
C VAL A 87 1.71 5.44 2.01
N LEU A 88 0.94 4.59 1.34
CA LEU A 88 0.83 3.17 1.66
C LEU A 88 1.62 2.40 0.61
N SER A 89 2.59 1.62 1.06
CA SER A 89 3.40 0.76 0.20
C SER A 89 3.38 -0.68 0.67
N TRP A 90 3.62 -1.59 -0.25
CA TRP A 90 3.81 -3.02 0.03
C TRP A 90 4.92 -3.58 -0.83
N TYR A 91 5.51 -4.67 -0.37
CA TYR A 91 6.62 -5.34 -1.00
C TYR A 91 6.52 -6.84 -0.76
N PHE A 92 6.26 -7.61 -1.82
CA PHE A 92 6.12 -9.07 -1.83
C PHE A 92 7.05 -9.65 -2.88
N PRO A 93 8.32 -9.97 -2.54
CA PRO A 93 9.35 -10.32 -3.51
C PRO A 93 9.25 -11.75 -4.03
N ASN A 94 8.55 -12.65 -3.34
CA ASN A 94 8.63 -14.10 -3.55
C ASN A 94 7.65 -14.64 -4.61
N ALA A 95 7.11 -13.78 -5.48
CA ALA A 95 6.28 -14.25 -6.59
C ALA A 95 7.09 -15.19 -7.51
N THR A 96 6.42 -16.20 -8.09
CA THR A 96 7.07 -17.28 -8.89
C THR A 96 7.98 -16.78 -10.00
N LYS A 97 7.65 -15.64 -10.61
CA LYS A 97 8.46 -15.00 -11.67
C LYS A 97 9.26 -13.81 -11.15
N GLY A 98 9.16 -13.50 -9.86
CA GLY A 98 9.62 -12.27 -9.26
C GLY A 98 8.86 -11.04 -9.79
N HIS A 99 8.89 -9.96 -9.04
CA HIS A 99 8.38 -8.67 -9.48
C HIS A 99 9.53 -7.74 -9.85
N GLU A 100 9.36 -6.92 -10.88
CA GLU A 100 10.38 -5.96 -11.31
C GLU A 100 10.74 -5.00 -10.19
N TYR A 101 9.75 -4.51 -9.42
CA TYR A 101 10.01 -3.62 -8.30
C TYR A 101 10.90 -4.23 -7.22
N ALA A 102 10.91 -5.55 -7.07
CA ALA A 102 11.78 -6.24 -6.12
C ALA A 102 13.27 -6.25 -6.55
N THR A 103 13.55 -5.93 -7.80
CA THR A 103 14.93 -5.71 -8.25
C THR A 103 15.46 -4.31 -7.92
N ARG A 104 14.55 -3.38 -7.59
CA ARG A 104 14.86 -1.96 -7.34
C ARG A 104 14.80 -1.58 -5.86
N PHE A 105 13.93 -2.22 -5.10
CA PHE A 105 13.69 -1.91 -3.69
C PHE A 105 13.98 -3.12 -2.82
N ALA A 106 14.42 -2.88 -1.60
CA ALA A 106 14.72 -3.93 -0.64
C ALA A 106 13.49 -4.33 0.20
N ASP A 107 12.58 -3.38 0.45
CA ASP A 107 11.42 -3.56 1.32
C ASP A 107 10.34 -2.47 1.07
N ALA A 108 9.21 -2.55 1.77
CA ALA A 108 8.15 -1.56 1.67
C ALA A 108 8.54 -0.16 2.19
N PRO A 109 9.32 0.00 3.28
CA PRO A 109 9.86 1.31 3.67
C PRO A 109 10.70 1.97 2.57
N ALA A 110 11.54 1.21 1.86
CA ALA A 110 12.32 1.74 0.75
C ALA A 110 11.44 2.28 -0.39
N VAL A 111 10.33 1.58 -0.69
CA VAL A 111 9.33 2.07 -1.65
C VAL A 111 8.67 3.35 -1.15
N ALA A 112 8.24 3.39 0.12
CA ALA A 112 7.61 4.57 0.71
C ALA A 112 8.53 5.79 0.67
N ASN A 113 9.79 5.63 1.06
CA ASN A 113 10.79 6.70 1.03
C ASN A 113 11.02 7.21 -0.40
N TYR A 114 11.17 6.31 -1.36
CA TYR A 114 11.30 6.69 -2.77
C TYR A 114 10.11 7.55 -3.25
N VAL A 115 8.88 7.18 -2.87
CA VAL A 115 7.68 7.95 -3.22
C VAL A 115 7.69 9.31 -2.55
N LEU A 116 8.06 9.40 -1.27
CA LEU A 116 8.13 10.67 -0.53
C LEU A 116 9.18 11.62 -1.13
N ASP A 117 10.38 11.10 -1.41
CA ASP A 117 11.49 11.88 -1.98
C ASP A 117 11.18 12.39 -3.40
N ASN A 118 10.42 11.61 -4.16
CA ASN A 118 10.05 11.93 -5.53
C ASN A 118 8.60 12.40 -5.68
N PHE A 119 7.91 12.75 -4.60
CA PHE A 119 6.47 12.99 -4.59
C PHE A 119 6.03 14.02 -5.64
N GLY A 120 6.72 15.16 -5.71
CA GLY A 120 6.41 16.23 -6.67
C GLY A 120 6.52 15.77 -8.12
N ARG A 121 7.58 15.04 -8.44
CA ARG A 121 7.78 14.49 -9.80
C ARG A 121 6.73 13.45 -10.13
N LEU A 122 6.53 12.44 -9.26
CA LEU A 122 5.60 11.33 -9.52
C LEU A 122 4.16 11.82 -9.69
N THR A 123 3.71 12.72 -8.82
CA THR A 123 2.36 13.31 -8.92
C THR A 123 2.23 14.24 -10.13
N GLY A 124 3.28 14.99 -10.44
CA GLY A 124 3.33 15.85 -11.63
C GLY A 124 3.27 15.05 -12.93
N ASP A 125 4.05 13.97 -13.02
CA ASP A 125 4.06 13.08 -14.19
C ASP A 125 2.71 12.39 -14.38
N THR A 126 2.09 11.90 -13.28
CA THR A 126 0.75 11.29 -13.32
C THR A 126 -0.31 12.28 -13.80
N ARG A 127 -0.27 13.54 -13.31
CA ARG A 127 -1.20 14.58 -13.76
C ARG A 127 -0.97 14.92 -15.23
N ARG A 128 0.28 15.09 -15.65
CA ARG A 128 0.62 15.38 -17.04
C ARG A 128 0.13 14.29 -17.98
N TRP A 129 0.32 13.03 -17.60
CA TRP A 129 -0.17 11.89 -18.35
C TRP A 129 -1.71 11.91 -18.46
N ARG A 130 -2.43 12.12 -17.36
CA ARG A 130 -3.89 12.30 -17.36
C ARG A 130 -4.31 13.44 -18.28
N ASP A 131 -3.63 14.57 -18.18
CA ASP A 131 -4.00 15.78 -18.94
C ASP A 131 -3.82 15.59 -20.45
N THR A 132 -2.89 14.72 -20.89
CA THR A 132 -2.76 14.38 -22.32
C THR A 132 -4.01 13.72 -22.90
N TYR A 133 -4.83 13.06 -22.09
CA TYR A 133 -6.12 12.51 -22.53
C TYR A 133 -7.21 13.57 -22.56
N TYR A 134 -7.27 14.41 -21.53
CA TYR A 134 -8.35 15.39 -21.38
C TYR A 134 -8.09 16.68 -22.17
N ASP A 135 -6.86 16.95 -22.60
CA ASP A 135 -6.51 17.98 -23.57
C ASP A 135 -6.79 17.47 -25.01
N SER A 136 -8.07 17.17 -25.27
CA SER A 136 -8.57 16.56 -26.47
C SER A 136 -9.86 17.24 -26.89
N THR A 137 -10.14 17.21 -28.19
CA THR A 137 -11.42 17.68 -28.76
C THR A 137 -12.58 16.69 -28.65
N LEU A 138 -12.29 15.48 -28.13
CA LEU A 138 -13.31 14.46 -27.89
C LEU A 138 -14.20 14.82 -26.69
N PRO A 139 -15.47 14.41 -26.69
CA PRO A 139 -16.35 14.62 -25.54
C PRO A 139 -15.83 13.87 -24.29
N TYR A 140 -15.95 14.50 -23.11
CA TYR A 140 -15.45 13.93 -21.85
C TYR A 140 -16.01 12.54 -21.52
N TRP A 141 -17.27 12.28 -21.85
CA TRP A 141 -17.85 10.96 -21.61
C TRP A 141 -17.15 9.84 -22.41
N LEU A 142 -16.65 10.17 -23.61
CA LEU A 142 -15.89 9.22 -24.43
C LEU A 142 -14.47 9.07 -23.90
N LEU A 143 -13.82 10.17 -23.55
CA LEU A 143 -12.49 10.15 -22.94
C LEU A 143 -12.47 9.36 -21.65
N ASP A 144 -13.46 9.55 -20.79
CA ASP A 144 -13.58 8.83 -19.52
C ASP A 144 -13.71 7.32 -19.77
N ARG A 145 -14.54 6.91 -20.73
CA ARG A 145 -14.66 5.50 -21.11
C ARG A 145 -13.36 4.91 -21.64
N LEU A 146 -12.65 5.62 -22.47
CA LEU A 146 -11.38 5.16 -23.05
C LEU A 146 -10.28 5.12 -21.99
N HIS A 147 -10.23 6.11 -21.09
CA HIS A 147 -9.21 6.24 -20.09
C HIS A 147 -9.40 5.29 -18.91
N SER A 148 -10.64 4.98 -18.52
CA SER A 148 -10.92 4.10 -17.39
C SER A 148 -10.38 2.68 -17.58
N THR A 149 -10.28 2.21 -18.81
CA THR A 149 -9.72 0.89 -19.12
C THR A 149 -8.21 0.79 -18.80
N VAL A 150 -7.51 1.91 -18.75
CA VAL A 150 -6.08 1.94 -18.40
C VAL A 150 -5.83 1.54 -16.95
N SER A 151 -6.84 1.57 -16.10
CA SER A 151 -6.76 1.05 -14.73
C SER A 151 -6.32 -0.41 -14.66
N THR A 152 -6.51 -1.21 -15.72
CA THR A 152 -6.02 -2.59 -15.80
C THR A 152 -4.51 -2.71 -15.67
N LEU A 153 -3.75 -1.67 -16.05
CA LEU A 153 -2.30 -1.64 -15.88
C LEU A 153 -1.85 -1.58 -14.41
N ALA A 154 -2.75 -1.20 -13.50
CA ALA A 154 -2.50 -1.09 -12.06
C ALA A 154 -3.24 -2.17 -11.25
N THR A 155 -3.76 -3.20 -11.91
CA THR A 155 -4.48 -4.30 -11.24
C THR A 155 -3.59 -5.52 -11.06
N GLY A 156 -4.04 -6.49 -10.26
CA GLY A 156 -3.37 -7.78 -10.09
C GLY A 156 -3.31 -8.65 -11.35
N THR A 157 -4.05 -8.27 -12.40
CA THR A 157 -4.03 -8.95 -13.70
C THR A 157 -2.89 -8.52 -14.60
N SER A 158 -2.15 -7.46 -14.23
CA SER A 158 -0.98 -6.97 -14.95
C SER A 158 0.26 -7.15 -14.07
N GLN A 159 1.30 -7.76 -14.62
CA GLN A 159 2.52 -8.07 -13.87
C GLN A 159 3.75 -7.68 -14.68
N TRP A 160 4.66 -7.01 -14.02
CA TRP A 160 6.01 -6.76 -14.54
C TRP A 160 7.00 -7.65 -13.79
N TRP A 161 7.57 -8.60 -14.51
CA TRP A 161 8.43 -9.62 -13.92
C TRP A 161 9.87 -9.13 -13.74
N ALA A 162 10.60 -9.78 -12.83
CA ALA A 162 11.99 -9.43 -12.52
C ALA A 162 12.95 -9.49 -13.73
N ASN A 163 12.62 -10.25 -14.77
CA ASN A 163 13.38 -10.32 -16.02
C ASN A 163 13.00 -9.24 -17.04
N GLY A 164 12.21 -8.23 -16.66
CA GLY A 164 11.77 -7.13 -17.50
C GLY A 164 10.59 -7.44 -18.43
N ARG A 165 10.03 -8.65 -18.40
CA ARG A 165 8.85 -8.98 -19.21
C ARG A 165 7.58 -8.45 -18.54
N PHE A 166 6.80 -7.72 -19.33
CA PHE A 166 5.44 -7.38 -18.97
C PHE A 166 4.49 -8.51 -19.38
N TRP A 167 3.56 -8.83 -18.52
CA TRP A 167 2.52 -9.82 -18.78
C TRP A 167 1.20 -9.28 -18.24
N ALA A 168 0.17 -9.39 -19.03
CA ALA A 168 -1.19 -9.03 -18.67
C ALA A 168 -2.15 -10.13 -19.10
N TRP A 169 -3.22 -10.25 -18.37
CA TRP A 169 -4.25 -11.24 -18.58
C TRP A 169 -5.61 -10.54 -18.41
N GLU A 170 -6.52 -10.71 -19.34
CA GLU A 170 -7.90 -10.27 -19.30
C GLU A 170 -8.85 -11.46 -19.39
#